data_352015dd7fb2fe5ec148c9663225c22d
#
_entry.id   352015dd7fb2fe5ec148c9663225c22d
#
_cell.length_a   1.000
_cell.length_b   1.000
_cell.length_c   1.000
_cell.angle_alpha   90.00
_cell.angle_beta   90.00
_cell.angle_gamma   90.00
#
_symmetry.space_group_name_H-M   'P 1'
#
loop_
_entity.id
_entity.type
_entity.pdbx_description
1 polymer ?
#
loop_
_entity_poly.entity_id
_entity_poly.type
_entity_poly.pdbx_seq_one_letter_code
_entity_poly.pdbx_strand_id
1 'polypeptide(L)'
;MIGLSPNGCSGGCRRVRSVISEISGNKNVVTLDLKTATIDTISDLNPEFIVLSPQGTPWCRYTGSNGVALQNFFWMIPQITEQLDIPILGICGGHQAIALAFGGKVGPIRAGEDDCMPYSRDRQSGVTQLSQHTRDPIFAGLDDKISIIESHYDEVKALPPGFLLLASEKISANQIIRHPFKPVYGIQGHPESFMGFRPDGGMLIRNFVHIAKTYNEAVRSIKNYEGIQISLKK
;
A
#
# COMPACT_ATOMS: atom_id res chain seq x y z
N MET A 1 2.86 10.21 -3.29
CA MET A 1 1.90 9.59 -2.36
C MET A 1 0.49 9.94 -2.79
N ILE A 2 -0.46 9.01 -2.69
CA ILE A 2 -1.87 9.24 -3.02
C ILE A 2 -2.70 9.17 -1.75
N GLY A 3 -3.41 10.27 -1.43
CA GLY A 3 -4.32 10.37 -0.32
C GLY A 3 -5.69 9.77 -0.67
N LEU A 4 -6.11 8.75 0.07
CA LEU A 4 -7.36 8.00 -0.21
C LEU A 4 -8.59 8.57 0.50
N SER A 5 -8.44 9.51 1.42
CA SER A 5 -9.59 10.13 2.09
C SER A 5 -10.42 10.97 1.10
N PRO A 6 -11.77 10.95 1.18
CA PRO A 6 -12.62 11.78 0.33
C PRO A 6 -12.41 13.28 0.52
N ASN A 7 -11.78 13.67 1.63
CA ASN A 7 -11.46 15.07 1.98
C ASN A 7 -9.97 15.41 1.78
N GLY A 8 -9.26 14.61 0.96
CA GLY A 8 -7.83 14.81 0.68
C GLY A 8 -6.91 14.24 1.77
N CYS A 9 -5.67 14.73 1.83
CA CYS A 9 -4.63 14.21 2.70
C CYS A 9 -4.90 14.51 4.19
N SER A 10 -5.41 13.53 4.94
CA SER A 10 -5.69 13.59 6.38
C SER A 10 -4.43 13.55 7.26
N GLY A 11 -4.60 13.47 8.59
CA GLY A 11 -3.50 13.35 9.56
C GLY A 11 -2.61 12.11 9.33
N GLY A 12 -3.22 10.96 9.04
CA GLY A 12 -2.49 9.73 8.69
C GLY A 12 -1.66 9.89 7.42
N CYS A 13 -2.24 10.48 6.39
CA CYS A 13 -1.54 10.80 5.15
C CYS A 13 -0.32 11.72 5.39
N ARG A 14 -0.46 12.78 6.20
CA ARG A 14 0.66 13.68 6.53
C ARG A 14 1.78 12.97 7.28
N ARG A 15 1.43 12.06 8.22
CA ARG A 15 2.43 11.25 8.93
C ARG A 15 3.20 10.34 7.99
N VAL A 16 2.50 9.60 7.13
CA VAL A 16 3.14 8.76 6.10
C VAL A 16 4.09 9.58 5.23
N ARG A 17 3.65 10.74 4.75
CA ARG A 17 4.50 11.65 3.96
C ARG A 17 5.80 12.02 4.70
N SER A 18 5.71 12.38 5.97
CA SER A 18 6.88 12.74 6.79
C SER A 18 7.85 11.57 6.92
N VAL A 19 7.33 10.38 7.25
CA VAL A 19 8.13 9.17 7.43
C VAL A 19 8.79 8.73 6.11
N ILE A 20 8.05 8.77 5.00
CA ILE A 20 8.60 8.45 3.67
C ILE A 20 9.72 9.44 3.29
N SER A 21 9.50 10.73 3.51
CA SER A 21 10.52 11.75 3.24
C SER A 21 11.80 11.51 4.04
N GLU A 22 11.67 11.15 5.31
CA GLU A 22 12.80 10.85 6.19
C GLU A 22 13.55 9.59 5.74
N ILE A 23 12.82 8.48 5.56
CA ILE A 23 13.42 7.17 5.23
C ILE A 23 14.03 7.15 3.83
N SER A 24 13.37 7.75 2.83
CA SER A 24 13.88 7.78 1.45
C SER A 24 14.99 8.80 1.25
N GLY A 25 15.16 9.76 2.18
CA GLY A 25 16.04 10.91 2.02
C GLY A 25 15.54 11.92 0.99
N ASN A 26 14.34 11.73 0.44
CA ASN A 26 13.76 12.61 -0.58
C ASN A 26 12.75 13.58 0.05
N LYS A 27 13.07 14.87 0.01
CA LYS A 27 12.19 15.93 0.52
C LYS A 27 11.03 16.27 -0.42
N ASN A 28 11.09 15.82 -1.67
CA ASN A 28 10.08 16.10 -2.70
C ASN A 28 9.00 15.01 -2.79
N VAL A 29 8.36 14.70 -1.68
CA VAL A 29 7.21 13.80 -1.68
C VAL A 29 5.98 14.54 -2.19
N VAL A 30 5.65 14.37 -3.47
CA VAL A 30 4.42 14.89 -4.07
C VAL A 30 3.21 14.17 -3.48
N THR A 31 2.16 14.89 -3.18
CA THR A 31 0.89 14.33 -2.69
C THR A 31 -0.22 14.66 -3.68
N LEU A 32 -0.84 13.63 -4.22
CA LEU A 32 -2.07 13.71 -4.99
C LEU A 32 -3.24 13.27 -4.11
N ASP A 33 -4.42 13.80 -4.34
CA ASP A 33 -5.64 13.25 -3.78
C ASP A 33 -6.31 12.28 -4.78
N LEU A 34 -7.32 11.56 -4.30
CA LEU A 34 -8.05 10.56 -5.07
C LEU A 34 -8.65 11.11 -6.38
N LYS A 35 -9.00 12.41 -6.42
CA LYS A 35 -9.64 13.04 -7.58
C LYS A 35 -8.64 13.55 -8.61
N THR A 36 -7.43 13.87 -8.19
CA THR A 36 -6.38 14.43 -9.06
C THR A 36 -5.36 13.39 -9.52
N ALA A 37 -5.35 12.21 -8.91
CA ALA A 37 -4.53 11.10 -9.35
C ALA A 37 -5.12 10.50 -10.65
N THR A 38 -4.40 10.66 -11.76
CA THR A 38 -4.70 10.03 -13.05
C THR A 38 -3.46 9.33 -13.58
N ILE A 39 -3.62 8.43 -14.55
CA ILE A 39 -2.47 7.76 -15.20
C ILE A 39 -1.52 8.80 -15.79
N ASP A 40 -2.05 9.81 -16.45
CA ASP A 40 -1.25 10.87 -17.08
C ASP A 40 -0.45 11.65 -16.02
N THR A 41 -1.12 12.12 -14.95
CA THR A 41 -0.43 12.84 -13.87
C THR A 41 0.64 11.99 -13.18
N ILE A 42 0.42 10.69 -13.04
CA ILE A 42 1.40 9.76 -12.44
C ILE A 42 2.55 9.51 -13.42
N SER A 43 2.25 9.31 -14.69
CA SER A 43 3.25 9.14 -15.75
C SER A 43 4.16 10.37 -15.88
N ASP A 44 3.58 11.57 -15.89
CA ASP A 44 4.33 12.83 -15.98
C ASP A 44 5.23 13.06 -14.75
N LEU A 45 4.76 12.68 -13.56
CA LEU A 45 5.56 12.75 -12.34
C LEU A 45 6.68 11.71 -12.31
N ASN A 46 6.52 10.62 -13.03
CA ASN A 46 7.48 9.49 -13.10
C ASN A 46 8.10 9.14 -11.72
N PRO A 47 7.28 8.78 -10.72
CA PRO A 47 7.77 8.57 -9.36
C PRO A 47 8.56 7.27 -9.24
N GLU A 48 9.53 7.24 -8.33
CA GLU A 48 10.27 6.01 -8.01
C GLU A 48 9.36 4.94 -7.38
N PHE A 49 8.33 5.34 -6.66
CA PHE A 49 7.29 4.48 -6.09
C PHE A 49 6.08 5.30 -5.66
N ILE A 50 4.98 4.61 -5.42
CA ILE A 50 3.74 5.21 -4.92
C ILE A 50 3.43 4.64 -3.54
N VAL A 51 2.96 5.50 -2.61
CA VAL A 51 2.38 5.07 -1.34
C VAL A 51 0.92 5.47 -1.30
N LEU A 52 0.05 4.49 -1.07
CA LEU A 52 -1.38 4.69 -0.84
C LEU A 52 -1.61 4.87 0.65
N SER A 53 -2.22 6.00 1.02
CA SER A 53 -2.35 6.41 2.42
C SER A 53 -3.32 5.56 3.22
N PRO A 54 -3.19 5.54 4.55
CA PRO A 54 -4.30 5.17 5.42
C PRO A 54 -5.53 6.04 5.16
N GLN A 55 -6.70 5.47 5.41
CA GLN A 55 -7.97 6.21 5.43
C GLN A 55 -8.93 5.53 6.43
N GLY A 56 -9.85 6.31 7.02
CA GLY A 56 -10.79 5.82 8.04
C GLY A 56 -12.25 5.95 7.63
N THR A 57 -12.54 6.37 6.39
CA THR A 57 -13.90 6.47 5.88
C THR A 57 -14.35 5.09 5.37
N PRO A 58 -15.48 4.54 5.83
CA PRO A 58 -16.01 3.30 5.27
C PRO A 58 -16.16 3.38 3.74
N TRP A 59 -15.77 2.32 3.05
CA TRP A 59 -15.76 2.30 1.57
C TRP A 59 -17.13 2.60 0.95
N CYS A 60 -18.21 2.13 1.58
CA CYS A 60 -19.61 2.38 1.14
C CYS A 60 -20.03 3.86 1.22
N ARG A 61 -19.31 4.70 1.97
CA ARG A 61 -19.59 6.14 2.09
C ARG A 61 -18.97 7.00 0.98
N TYR A 62 -18.21 6.39 0.09
CA TYR A 62 -17.74 7.08 -1.11
C TYR A 62 -18.86 7.13 -2.14
N THR A 63 -19.64 8.19 -2.13
CA THR A 63 -20.79 8.43 -3.02
C THR A 63 -20.59 9.63 -3.90
N GLY A 64 -21.46 9.82 -4.91
CA GLY A 64 -21.37 10.93 -5.85
C GLY A 64 -20.00 11.01 -6.54
N SER A 65 -19.43 12.20 -6.63
CA SER A 65 -18.13 12.42 -7.26
C SER A 65 -16.97 11.69 -6.55
N ASN A 66 -17.07 11.48 -5.23
CA ASN A 66 -16.07 10.70 -4.48
C ASN A 66 -16.14 9.21 -4.83
N GLY A 67 -17.35 8.66 -5.04
CA GLY A 67 -17.54 7.28 -5.46
C GLY A 67 -16.99 7.03 -6.87
N VAL A 68 -17.26 7.94 -7.80
CA VAL A 68 -16.70 7.88 -9.16
C VAL A 68 -15.17 7.95 -9.13
N ALA A 69 -14.61 8.89 -8.36
CA ALA A 69 -13.16 9.01 -8.23
C ALA A 69 -12.52 7.74 -7.63
N LEU A 70 -13.15 7.14 -6.62
CA LEU A 70 -12.68 5.89 -6.02
C LEU A 70 -12.71 4.72 -7.01
N GLN A 71 -13.78 4.58 -7.79
CA GLN A 71 -13.86 3.54 -8.81
C GLN A 71 -12.80 3.71 -9.88
N ASN A 72 -12.63 4.92 -10.40
CA ASN A 72 -11.56 5.21 -11.36
C ASN A 72 -10.19 4.88 -10.78
N PHE A 73 -9.98 5.18 -9.50
CA PHE A 73 -8.73 4.87 -8.82
C PHE A 73 -8.50 3.35 -8.69
N PHE A 74 -9.51 2.55 -8.36
CA PHE A 74 -9.37 1.09 -8.34
C PHE A 74 -9.03 0.52 -9.72
N TRP A 75 -9.60 1.05 -10.79
CA TRP A 75 -9.22 0.68 -12.16
C TRP A 75 -7.78 1.09 -12.53
N MET A 76 -7.30 2.17 -11.95
CA MET A 76 -5.97 2.70 -12.23
C MET A 76 -4.84 1.91 -11.55
N ILE A 77 -5.05 1.33 -10.35
CA ILE A 77 -3.99 0.60 -9.63
C ILE A 77 -3.38 -0.54 -10.46
N PRO A 78 -4.17 -1.45 -11.08
CA PRO A 78 -3.62 -2.46 -11.98
C PRO A 78 -2.88 -1.87 -13.19
N GLN A 79 -3.38 -0.77 -13.76
CA GLN A 79 -2.72 -0.12 -14.90
C GLN A 79 -1.36 0.48 -14.50
N ILE A 80 -1.26 1.12 -13.33
CA ILE A 80 0.01 1.60 -12.79
C ILE A 80 0.99 0.41 -12.63
N THR A 81 0.50 -0.71 -12.11
CA THR A 81 1.30 -1.91 -11.86
C THR A 81 1.82 -2.54 -13.16
N GLU A 82 0.96 -2.67 -14.18
CA GLU A 82 1.26 -3.43 -15.40
C GLU A 82 1.86 -2.57 -16.52
N GLN A 83 1.39 -1.31 -16.65
CA GLN A 83 1.80 -0.44 -17.76
C GLN A 83 2.91 0.53 -17.39
N LEU A 84 2.83 1.14 -16.21
CA LEU A 84 3.85 2.08 -15.74
C LEU A 84 4.97 1.38 -14.96
N ASP A 85 4.72 0.16 -14.48
CA ASP A 85 5.70 -0.66 -13.78
C ASP A 85 6.28 0.00 -12.52
N ILE A 86 5.43 0.76 -11.80
CA ILE A 86 5.81 1.53 -10.63
C ILE A 86 5.53 0.72 -9.36
N PRO A 87 6.52 0.57 -8.44
CA PRO A 87 6.33 -0.04 -7.12
C PRO A 87 5.24 0.67 -6.29
N ILE A 88 4.40 -0.11 -5.57
CA ILE A 88 3.30 0.44 -4.76
C ILE A 88 3.34 -0.14 -3.34
N LEU A 89 3.21 0.73 -2.33
CA LEU A 89 2.96 0.36 -0.93
C LEU A 89 1.59 0.89 -0.50
N GLY A 90 0.69 0.01 -0.10
CA GLY A 90 -0.59 0.36 0.52
C GLY A 90 -0.53 0.20 2.04
N ILE A 91 -0.94 1.22 2.79
CA ILE A 91 -0.98 1.22 4.25
C ILE A 91 -2.43 1.32 4.72
N CYS A 92 -2.89 0.39 5.56
CA CYS A 92 -4.24 0.32 6.13
C CYS A 92 -5.31 0.44 5.02
N GLY A 93 -5.98 1.57 4.86
CA GLY A 93 -6.88 1.80 3.72
C GLY A 93 -6.22 1.58 2.36
N GLY A 94 -4.94 1.91 2.21
CA GLY A 94 -4.17 1.64 0.99
C GLY A 94 -3.97 0.14 0.71
N HIS A 95 -3.78 -0.67 1.75
CA HIS A 95 -3.76 -2.13 1.67
C HIS A 95 -5.11 -2.68 1.17
N GLN A 96 -6.19 -2.19 1.76
CA GLN A 96 -7.55 -2.55 1.34
C GLN A 96 -7.85 -2.12 -0.09
N ALA A 97 -7.40 -0.92 -0.49
CA ALA A 97 -7.55 -0.42 -1.86
C ALA A 97 -6.83 -1.32 -2.88
N ILE A 98 -5.61 -1.77 -2.57
CA ILE A 98 -4.90 -2.76 -3.39
C ILE A 98 -5.72 -4.05 -3.50
N ALA A 99 -6.21 -4.57 -2.37
CA ALA A 99 -7.00 -5.79 -2.39
C ALA A 99 -8.26 -5.65 -3.27
N LEU A 100 -9.01 -4.57 -3.11
CA LEU A 100 -10.22 -4.31 -3.91
C LEU A 100 -9.90 -4.15 -5.40
N ALA A 101 -8.84 -3.42 -5.73
CA ALA A 101 -8.44 -3.15 -7.11
C ALA A 101 -8.05 -4.42 -7.90
N PHE A 102 -7.51 -5.42 -7.23
CA PHE A 102 -7.12 -6.70 -7.82
C PHE A 102 -8.16 -7.82 -7.60
N GLY A 103 -9.39 -7.49 -7.17
CA GLY A 103 -10.51 -8.45 -7.08
C GLY A 103 -10.60 -9.21 -5.76
N GLY A 104 -9.90 -8.76 -4.72
CA GLY A 104 -10.08 -9.24 -3.34
C GLY A 104 -11.37 -8.72 -2.72
N LYS A 105 -11.61 -9.07 -1.45
CA LYS A 105 -12.77 -8.62 -0.70
C LYS A 105 -12.34 -7.93 0.59
N VAL A 106 -13.02 -6.84 0.91
CA VAL A 106 -12.85 -6.07 2.16
C VAL A 106 -14.18 -6.00 2.88
N GLY A 107 -14.16 -6.03 4.19
CA GLY A 107 -15.36 -5.91 5.02
C GLY A 107 -15.00 -5.77 6.49
N PRO A 108 -16.01 -5.62 7.37
CA PRO A 108 -15.81 -5.43 8.79
C PRO A 108 -15.09 -6.61 9.43
N ILE A 109 -14.33 -6.36 10.49
CA ILE A 109 -13.61 -7.39 11.25
C ILE A 109 -14.60 -8.45 11.72
N ARG A 110 -15.70 -8.04 12.36
CA ARG A 110 -16.76 -8.95 12.80
C ARG A 110 -17.78 -9.16 11.69
N ALA A 111 -18.05 -10.42 11.36
CA ALA A 111 -19.04 -10.78 10.37
C ALA A 111 -20.46 -10.32 10.78
N GLY A 112 -21.22 -9.78 9.82
CA GLY A 112 -22.58 -9.33 10.03
C GLY A 112 -22.72 -7.90 10.56
N GLU A 113 -21.63 -7.18 10.81
CA GLU A 113 -21.67 -5.75 11.11
C GLU A 113 -21.97 -4.94 9.86
N ASP A 114 -22.64 -3.79 10.05
CA ASP A 114 -22.86 -2.81 8.99
C ASP A 114 -21.55 -2.08 8.68
N ASP A 115 -20.97 -2.36 7.52
CA ASP A 115 -19.73 -1.76 7.03
C ASP A 115 -19.82 -0.28 6.71
N CYS A 116 -21.04 0.31 6.77
CA CYS A 116 -21.26 1.74 6.67
C CYS A 116 -21.27 2.49 8.01
N MET A 117 -21.24 1.80 9.14
CA MET A 117 -21.28 2.40 10.48
C MET A 117 -19.89 2.46 11.12
N PRO A 118 -19.19 3.62 11.10
CA PRO A 118 -17.75 3.66 11.41
C PRO A 118 -17.40 3.43 12.89
N TYR A 119 -18.27 3.78 13.83
CA TYR A 119 -17.90 3.85 15.27
C TYR A 119 -18.64 2.85 16.16
N SER A 120 -19.58 2.08 15.62
CA SER A 120 -20.33 1.05 16.36
C SER A 120 -19.86 -0.37 16.06
N ARG A 121 -18.75 -0.50 15.32
CA ARG A 121 -18.18 -1.78 14.88
C ARG A 121 -16.96 -2.16 15.70
N ASP A 122 -16.64 -3.45 15.72
CA ASP A 122 -15.42 -3.96 16.32
C ASP A 122 -14.19 -3.34 15.63
N ARG A 123 -13.22 -2.94 16.43
CA ARG A 123 -12.00 -2.29 15.99
C ARG A 123 -10.79 -3.04 16.50
N GLN A 124 -9.90 -3.38 15.60
CA GLN A 124 -8.54 -3.78 16.00
C GLN A 124 -7.72 -2.53 16.26
N SER A 125 -7.10 -2.44 17.45
CA SER A 125 -6.28 -1.30 17.84
C SER A 125 -5.19 -1.69 18.83
N GLY A 126 -4.13 -0.90 18.84
CA GLY A 126 -2.97 -1.12 19.72
C GLY A 126 -1.85 -1.87 19.02
N VAL A 127 -0.94 -2.43 19.81
CA VAL A 127 0.21 -3.15 19.27
C VAL A 127 -0.13 -4.62 19.11
N THR A 128 0.13 -5.16 17.92
CA THR A 128 -0.09 -6.56 17.57
C THR A 128 1.21 -7.19 17.08
N GLN A 129 1.36 -8.48 17.28
CA GLN A 129 2.45 -9.26 16.71
C GLN A 129 1.97 -10.09 15.54
N LEU A 130 2.54 -9.82 14.37
CA LEU A 130 2.33 -10.59 13.16
C LEU A 130 3.26 -11.79 13.10
N SER A 131 2.77 -12.90 12.55
CA SER A 131 3.57 -14.08 12.23
C SER A 131 3.89 -14.10 10.73
N GLN A 132 5.16 -14.20 10.39
CA GLN A 132 5.60 -14.38 9.00
C GLN A 132 5.26 -15.79 8.51
N HIS A 133 4.90 -15.94 7.23
CA HIS A 133 4.60 -17.22 6.57
C HIS A 133 5.66 -17.64 5.56
N THR A 134 6.43 -16.67 5.07
CA THR A 134 7.45 -16.90 4.05
C THR A 134 8.57 -15.89 4.18
N ARG A 135 9.73 -16.23 3.65
CA ARG A 135 10.83 -15.29 3.51
C ARG A 135 10.52 -14.32 2.38
N ASP A 136 10.58 -13.04 2.68
CA ASP A 136 10.38 -11.98 1.69
C ASP A 136 11.33 -10.81 2.01
N PRO A 137 11.87 -10.09 1.00
CA PRO A 137 12.75 -8.95 1.22
C PRO A 137 12.14 -7.85 2.11
N ILE A 138 10.80 -7.75 2.18
CA ILE A 138 10.11 -6.79 3.06
C ILE A 138 10.43 -7.02 4.55
N PHE A 139 10.84 -8.24 4.92
CA PHE A 139 11.17 -8.64 6.30
C PHE A 139 12.67 -8.62 6.61
N ALA A 140 13.49 -8.09 5.71
CA ALA A 140 14.94 -8.07 5.92
C ALA A 140 15.31 -7.39 7.26
N GLY A 141 16.06 -8.09 8.10
CA GLY A 141 16.48 -7.62 9.42
C GLY A 141 15.40 -7.61 10.50
N LEU A 142 14.21 -8.17 10.23
CA LEU A 142 13.14 -8.38 11.21
C LEU A 142 13.15 -9.83 11.72
N ASP A 143 12.68 -10.00 12.95
CA ASP A 143 12.46 -11.31 13.56
C ASP A 143 11.18 -11.97 12.98
N ASP A 144 10.97 -13.27 13.26
CA ASP A 144 9.78 -14.02 12.84
C ASP A 144 8.47 -13.42 13.38
N LYS A 145 8.53 -12.65 14.45
CA LYS A 145 7.41 -11.90 15.04
C LYS A 145 7.62 -10.40 14.84
N ILE A 146 6.72 -9.79 14.10
CA ILE A 146 6.76 -8.36 13.76
C ILE A 146 5.76 -7.61 14.63
N SER A 147 6.22 -6.62 15.37
CA SER A 147 5.34 -5.74 16.16
C SER A 147 4.87 -4.56 15.30
N ILE A 148 3.56 -4.43 15.12
CA ILE A 148 2.96 -3.33 14.35
C ILE A 148 1.81 -2.69 15.14
N ILE A 149 1.52 -1.43 14.86
CA ILE A 149 0.37 -0.72 15.43
C ILE A 149 -0.83 -0.93 14.52
N GLU A 150 -1.95 -1.37 15.10
CA GLU A 150 -3.22 -1.55 14.42
C GLU A 150 -4.19 -0.42 14.77
N SER A 151 -5.03 -0.04 13.81
CA SER A 151 -6.11 0.94 13.99
C SER A 151 -7.09 0.88 12.83
N HIS A 152 -7.90 -0.19 12.76
CA HIS A 152 -8.85 -0.36 11.65
C HIS A 152 -10.13 -1.07 12.08
N TYR A 153 -11.20 -0.89 11.33
CA TYR A 153 -12.52 -1.51 11.48
C TYR A 153 -12.78 -2.56 10.39
N ASP A 154 -12.20 -2.34 9.21
CA ASP A 154 -12.31 -3.23 8.06
C ASP A 154 -10.99 -3.95 7.82
N GLU A 155 -11.09 -5.14 7.26
CA GLU A 155 -9.95 -5.99 6.88
C GLU A 155 -10.13 -6.59 5.49
N VAL A 156 -9.06 -7.05 4.89
CA VAL A 156 -9.12 -7.88 3.68
C VAL A 156 -9.66 -9.26 4.07
N LYS A 157 -10.89 -9.58 3.66
CA LYS A 157 -11.57 -10.86 3.91
C LYS A 157 -11.12 -11.97 2.96
N ALA A 158 -10.81 -11.61 1.72
CA ALA A 158 -10.29 -12.54 0.73
C ALA A 158 -9.16 -11.87 -0.05
N LEU A 159 -8.06 -12.58 -0.18
CA LEU A 159 -6.93 -12.13 -1.00
C LEU A 159 -7.35 -11.96 -2.46
N PRO A 160 -6.76 -11.01 -3.18
CA PRO A 160 -6.85 -11.00 -4.63
C PRO A 160 -6.29 -12.29 -5.23
N PRO A 161 -6.85 -12.76 -6.36
CA PRO A 161 -6.31 -13.93 -7.05
C PRO A 161 -4.80 -13.82 -7.32
N GLY A 162 -4.05 -14.84 -6.90
CA GLY A 162 -2.60 -14.92 -7.11
C GLY A 162 -1.74 -14.14 -6.11
N PHE A 163 -2.32 -13.25 -5.29
CA PHE A 163 -1.55 -12.56 -4.26
C PHE A 163 -1.03 -13.51 -3.19
N LEU A 164 0.13 -13.17 -2.64
CA LEU A 164 0.79 -13.90 -1.58
C LEU A 164 0.44 -13.30 -0.22
N LEU A 165 0.05 -14.14 0.73
CA LEU A 165 -0.04 -13.78 2.14
C LEU A 165 1.37 -13.92 2.75
N LEU A 166 1.92 -12.80 3.21
CA LEU A 166 3.27 -12.77 3.78
C LEU A 166 3.27 -12.84 5.30
N ALA A 167 2.28 -12.21 5.95
CA ALA A 167 2.13 -12.24 7.41
C ALA A 167 0.67 -12.16 7.83
N SER A 168 0.35 -12.79 8.97
CA SER A 168 -0.99 -12.83 9.55
C SER A 168 -1.00 -12.64 11.05
N GLU A 169 -2.19 -12.42 11.59
CA GLU A 169 -2.50 -12.52 13.01
C GLU A 169 -3.94 -13.07 13.21
N LYS A 170 -4.39 -13.22 14.46
CA LYS A 170 -5.63 -13.98 14.77
C LYS A 170 -6.93 -13.24 14.44
N ILE A 171 -6.96 -11.91 14.64
CA ILE A 171 -8.18 -11.10 14.46
C ILE A 171 -8.37 -10.78 12.98
N SER A 172 -7.30 -10.35 12.31
CA SER A 172 -7.28 -9.98 10.91
C SER A 172 -6.20 -10.79 10.19
N ALA A 173 -6.62 -11.81 9.45
CA ALA A 173 -5.70 -12.79 8.90
C ALA A 173 -4.78 -12.25 7.80
N ASN A 174 -5.24 -11.29 7.01
CA ASN A 174 -4.52 -10.82 5.82
C ASN A 174 -3.76 -9.52 6.11
N GLN A 175 -2.68 -9.61 6.90
CA GLN A 175 -1.96 -8.46 7.44
C GLN A 175 -0.94 -7.85 6.49
N ILE A 176 -0.14 -8.69 5.85
CA ILE A 176 0.82 -8.24 4.83
C ILE A 176 0.65 -9.12 3.61
N ILE A 177 0.36 -8.47 2.47
CA ILE A 177 0.15 -9.14 1.19
C ILE A 177 1.08 -8.57 0.12
N ARG A 178 1.35 -9.38 -0.92
CA ARG A 178 2.18 -8.97 -2.05
C ARG A 178 1.63 -9.50 -3.37
N HIS A 179 1.73 -8.68 -4.42
CA HIS A 179 1.53 -9.14 -5.80
C HIS A 179 2.61 -10.17 -6.18
N PRO A 180 2.27 -11.26 -6.91
CA PRO A 180 3.20 -12.37 -7.14
C PRO A 180 4.47 -11.96 -7.90
N PHE A 181 4.39 -11.01 -8.83
CA PHE A 181 5.46 -10.67 -9.75
C PHE A 181 5.98 -9.24 -9.65
N LYS A 182 5.19 -8.31 -9.12
CA LYS A 182 5.52 -6.88 -9.05
C LYS A 182 5.71 -6.44 -7.61
N PRO A 183 6.50 -5.41 -7.34
CA PRO A 183 6.68 -4.87 -5.98
C PRO A 183 5.48 -4.04 -5.54
N VAL A 184 4.31 -4.68 -5.46
CA VAL A 184 3.07 -4.13 -4.93
C VAL A 184 2.77 -4.82 -3.61
N TYR A 185 2.88 -4.07 -2.52
CA TYR A 185 2.73 -4.54 -1.15
C TYR A 185 1.58 -3.84 -0.45
N GLY A 186 0.82 -4.59 0.34
CA GLY A 186 -0.18 -4.05 1.25
C GLY A 186 0.13 -4.42 2.70
N ILE A 187 0.06 -3.46 3.61
CA ILE A 187 0.22 -3.64 5.06
C ILE A 187 -1.03 -3.10 5.75
N GLN A 188 -1.77 -3.95 6.47
CA GLN A 188 -3.02 -3.56 7.15
C GLN A 188 -2.77 -2.65 8.34
N GLY A 189 -1.74 -2.93 9.12
CA GLY A 189 -1.32 -2.06 10.23
C GLY A 189 -0.71 -0.73 9.79
N HIS A 190 -0.24 0.02 10.76
CA HIS A 190 0.32 1.37 10.60
C HIS A 190 1.85 1.37 10.82
N PRO A 191 2.64 0.93 9.83
CA PRO A 191 4.10 0.91 9.93
C PRO A 191 4.71 2.29 10.12
N GLU A 192 4.03 3.36 9.69
CA GLU A 192 4.44 4.75 9.88
C GLU A 192 4.27 5.25 11.32
N SER A 193 3.58 4.49 12.16
CA SER A 193 3.32 4.85 13.55
C SER A 193 4.30 4.22 14.54
N PHE A 194 5.48 3.83 14.07
CA PHE A 194 6.54 3.27 14.93
C PHE A 194 7.01 4.30 15.97
N MET A 195 7.37 3.78 17.14
CA MET A 195 7.98 4.54 18.24
C MET A 195 9.41 4.05 18.45
N GLY A 196 10.29 4.85 19.04
CA GLY A 196 11.73 4.57 19.17
C GLY A 196 12.10 3.22 19.78
N PHE A 197 11.24 2.60 20.57
CA PHE A 197 11.40 1.27 21.15
C PHE A 197 10.71 0.13 20.37
N ARG A 198 10.08 0.44 19.20
CA ARG A 198 9.40 -0.52 18.31
C ARG A 198 9.69 -0.16 16.85
N PRO A 199 10.87 -0.50 16.35
CA PRO A 199 11.34 -0.04 15.04
C PRO A 199 10.78 -0.83 13.85
N ASP A 200 10.05 -1.95 14.08
CA ASP A 200 9.67 -2.90 13.03
C ASP A 200 8.89 -2.24 11.89
N GLY A 201 7.92 -1.36 12.22
CA GLY A 201 7.19 -0.60 11.20
C GLY A 201 8.10 0.26 10.32
N GLY A 202 9.05 0.96 10.94
CA GLY A 202 10.05 1.76 10.21
C GLY A 202 10.96 0.90 9.33
N MET A 203 11.29 -0.33 9.78
CA MET A 203 12.06 -1.29 8.97
C MET A 203 11.26 -1.79 7.77
N LEU A 204 9.98 -2.11 7.93
CA LEU A 204 9.10 -2.48 6.80
C LEU A 204 9.09 -1.40 5.72
N ILE A 205 8.92 -0.12 6.11
CA ILE A 205 8.95 0.99 5.14
C ILE A 205 10.33 1.12 4.49
N ARG A 206 11.40 1.03 5.26
CA ARG A 206 12.78 1.10 4.74
C ARG A 206 13.06 -0.02 3.74
N ASN A 207 12.63 -1.23 4.06
CA ASN A 207 12.79 -2.39 3.19
C ASN A 207 11.99 -2.22 1.90
N PHE A 208 10.75 -1.70 1.97
CA PHE A 208 9.99 -1.39 0.75
C PHE A 208 10.70 -0.34 -0.13
N VAL A 209 11.23 0.73 0.46
CA VAL A 209 11.98 1.75 -0.31
C VAL A 209 13.21 1.13 -0.98
N HIS A 210 13.91 0.23 -0.29
CA HIS A 210 15.04 -0.50 -0.88
C HIS A 210 14.59 -1.42 -2.03
N ILE A 211 13.52 -2.20 -1.84
CA ILE A 211 12.93 -3.06 -2.88
C ILE A 211 12.58 -2.23 -4.11
N ALA A 212 11.91 -1.09 -3.93
CA ALA A 212 11.51 -0.22 -5.02
C ALA A 212 12.71 0.31 -5.81
N LYS A 213 13.76 0.77 -5.12
CA LYS A 213 14.99 1.25 -5.76
C LYS A 213 15.68 0.15 -6.58
N THR A 214 15.89 -1.03 -5.97
CA THR A 214 16.53 -2.17 -6.63
C THR A 214 15.72 -2.64 -7.85
N TYR A 215 14.39 -2.67 -7.74
CA TYR A 215 13.51 -3.02 -8.84
C TYR A 215 13.66 -2.04 -10.02
N ASN A 216 13.61 -0.73 -9.74
CA ASN A 216 13.74 0.30 -10.77
C ASN A 216 15.11 0.27 -11.45
N GLU A 217 16.18 0.00 -10.72
CA GLU A 217 17.52 -0.17 -11.29
C GLU A 217 17.58 -1.36 -12.24
N ALA A 218 16.99 -2.49 -11.86
CA ALA A 218 16.90 -3.68 -12.72
C ALA A 218 16.10 -3.41 -14.00
N VAL A 219 14.93 -2.76 -13.88
CA VAL A 219 14.08 -2.41 -15.04
C VAL A 219 14.81 -1.46 -15.99
N ARG A 220 15.49 -0.44 -15.47
CA ARG A 220 16.30 0.48 -16.30
C ARG A 220 17.42 -0.23 -17.02
N SER A 221 18.09 -1.17 -16.36
CA SER A 221 19.19 -1.95 -16.98
C SER A 221 18.68 -2.82 -18.12
N ILE A 222 17.52 -3.46 -17.97
CA ILE A 222 16.90 -4.27 -19.05
C ILE A 222 16.53 -3.38 -20.25
N LYS A 223 15.84 -2.25 -20.00
CA LYS A 223 15.43 -1.31 -21.06
C LYS A 223 16.64 -0.76 -21.83
N ASN A 224 17.74 -0.45 -21.15
CA ASN A 224 18.97 0.02 -21.76
C ASN A 224 19.59 -1.09 -22.66
N TYR A 225 19.62 -2.33 -22.19
CA TYR A 225 20.13 -3.46 -22.97
C TYR A 225 19.28 -3.69 -24.24
N GLU A 226 17.97 -3.69 -24.14
CA GLU A 226 17.06 -3.81 -25.28
C GLU A 226 17.23 -2.67 -26.28
N GLY A 227 17.39 -1.43 -25.82
CA GLY A 227 17.66 -0.26 -26.65
C GLY A 227 18.97 -0.40 -27.46
N ILE A 228 20.03 -0.95 -26.85
CA ILE A 228 21.29 -1.23 -27.52
C ILE A 228 21.12 -2.31 -28.60
N GLN A 229 20.40 -3.40 -28.32
CA GLN A 229 20.15 -4.47 -29.28
C GLN A 229 19.35 -4.01 -30.51
N ILE A 230 18.38 -3.08 -30.32
CA ILE A 230 17.61 -2.49 -31.44
C ILE A 230 18.50 -1.58 -32.29
N SER A 231 19.40 -0.83 -31.67
CA SER A 231 20.35 0.06 -32.37
C SER A 231 21.38 -0.72 -33.22
N LEU A 232 21.77 -1.91 -32.78
CA LEU A 232 22.75 -2.77 -33.51
C LEU A 232 22.13 -3.53 -34.69
N LYS A 233 20.78 -3.58 -34.78
CA LYS A 233 20.04 -4.24 -35.86
C LYS A 233 19.61 -3.30 -36.99
N LYS A 234 19.87 -2.01 -36.86
CA LYS A 234 19.66 -0.99 -37.88
C LYS A 234 20.98 -0.64 -38.58
#